data_06f3c2c6ef171442805c91a3401a9ef1
#
_entry.id   06f3c2c6ef171442805c91a3401a9ef1
#
_cell.length_a   1.000
_cell.length_b   1.000
_cell.length_c   1.000
_cell.angle_alpha   90.00
_cell.angle_beta   90.00
_cell.angle_gamma   90.00
#
_symmetry.space_group_name_H-M   'P 1'
#
loop_
_entity.id
_entity.type
_entity.pdbx_description
1 polymer ?
#
loop_
_entity_poly.entity_id
_entity_poly.type
_entity_poly.pdbx_seq_one_letter_code
_entity_poly.pdbx_strand_id
1 'polypeptide(L)'
;MIAPLLQYLDFYNLQETNFSCEGKVIGGYYADVETGCQMFHVCTIGQKGEVSDIKFLCLNGTVFDQETRVCERLDEVDCSKTEAFYDLNLELYGNSPAVGSVLPIIN
;
A
#
# COMPACT_ATOMS: atom_id res chain seq x y z
N MET A 1 8.17 -10.15 -21.46
CA MET A 1 8.27 -9.83 -20.85
C MET A 1 8.40 -9.04 -20.60
N ILE A 2 7.97 -8.81 -20.57
CA ILE A 2 8.11 -8.11 -20.20
C ILE A 2 8.88 -7.93 -19.42
N ALA A 3 9.63 -8.47 -19.71
CA ALA A 3 10.56 -8.41 -18.82
C ALA A 3 10.92 -7.10 -18.45
N PRO A 4 11.05 -6.28 -19.31
CA PRO A 4 11.46 -5.01 -18.92
C PRO A 4 10.47 -4.42 -18.03
N LEU A 5 9.28 -4.74 -18.27
CA LEU A 5 8.32 -4.25 -17.46
C LEU A 5 8.41 -4.82 -16.19
N LEU A 6 8.99 -5.91 -16.17
CA LEU A 6 9.14 -6.57 -14.98
C LEU A 6 10.36 -6.12 -14.35
N GLN A 7 11.03 -5.15 -14.94
CA GLN A 7 12.13 -4.64 -14.31
C GLN A 7 11.71 -4.07 -13.04
N TYR A 8 12.56 -4.16 -12.05
CA TYR A 8 12.21 -3.75 -10.73
C TYR A 8 12.40 -2.28 -10.56
N LEU A 9 11.55 -1.67 -9.77
CA LEU A 9 11.60 -0.25 -9.56
C LEU A 9 12.83 0.13 -8.75
N ASP A 10 13.27 1.37 -8.95
CA ASP A 10 14.47 1.85 -8.30
C ASP A 10 14.06 2.65 -7.06
N PHE A 11 14.64 2.35 -5.90
CA PHE A 11 14.35 3.05 -4.68
C PHE A 11 14.62 4.53 -4.79
N TYR A 12 15.54 4.94 -5.65
CA TYR A 12 15.90 6.33 -5.75
C TYR A 12 15.10 7.06 -6.81
N ASN A 13 14.22 6.37 -7.48
CA ASN A 13 13.50 6.95 -8.59
C ASN A 13 12.11 6.36 -8.67
N LEU A 14 11.38 6.48 -7.58
CA LEU A 14 10.06 5.91 -7.50
C LEU A 14 9.12 6.68 -8.41
N GLN A 15 8.37 5.96 -9.20
CA GLN A 15 7.48 6.62 -10.12
C GLN A 15 6.23 7.07 -9.41
N GLU A 16 5.58 8.06 -9.98
CA GLU A 16 4.32 8.51 -9.48
C GLU A 16 3.23 7.68 -10.13
N THR A 17 2.22 7.36 -9.36
CA THR A 17 1.08 6.62 -9.88
C THR A 17 -0.20 7.36 -9.50
N ASN A 18 -1.31 6.81 -9.90
CA ASN A 18 -2.59 7.44 -9.57
C ASN A 18 -3.08 7.09 -8.17
N PHE A 19 -2.30 6.36 -7.40
CA PHE A 19 -2.70 6.03 -6.06
C PHE A 19 -2.85 7.31 -5.22
N SER A 20 -3.85 7.33 -4.38
CA SER A 20 -4.09 8.46 -3.49
C SER A 20 -4.51 7.94 -2.14
N CYS A 21 -4.06 8.59 -1.10
CA CYS A 21 -4.46 8.22 0.26
C CYS A 21 -5.84 8.75 0.62
N GLU A 22 -6.47 9.49 -0.28
CA GLU A 22 -7.78 10.03 0.01
C GLU A 22 -8.76 8.90 0.28
N GLY A 23 -9.46 8.96 1.38
CA GLY A 23 -10.43 7.93 1.74
C GLY A 23 -9.81 6.65 2.24
N LYS A 24 -8.51 6.62 2.43
CA LYS A 24 -7.83 5.40 2.90
C LYS A 24 -7.61 5.46 4.40
N VAL A 25 -7.35 4.32 4.99
CA VAL A 25 -7.13 4.22 6.42
C VAL A 25 -5.76 4.77 6.76
N ILE A 26 -5.67 5.68 7.73
CA ILE A 26 -4.38 6.20 8.16
C ILE A 26 -3.63 5.08 8.87
N GLY A 27 -2.42 4.87 8.48
CA GLY A 27 -1.63 3.74 8.97
C GLY A 27 -1.86 2.48 8.15
N GLY A 28 -2.72 2.55 7.13
CA GLY A 28 -2.99 1.39 6.29
C GLY A 28 -1.93 1.18 5.24
N TYR A 29 -1.81 -0.06 4.80
CA TYR A 29 -0.86 -0.47 3.78
C TYR A 29 -1.62 -0.77 2.50
N TYR A 30 -1.14 -0.25 1.38
CA TYR A 30 -1.87 -0.37 0.12
C TYR A 30 -0.92 -0.70 -1.02
N ALA A 31 -1.06 -1.88 -1.58
CA ALA A 31 -0.24 -2.26 -2.74
C ALA A 31 -0.65 -1.40 -3.93
N ASP A 32 0.31 -1.05 -4.75
CA ASP A 32 0.08 -0.19 -5.89
C ASP A 32 -0.10 -1.06 -7.14
N VAL A 33 -1.31 -1.11 -7.62
CA VAL A 33 -1.65 -1.98 -8.76
C VAL A 33 -0.94 -1.52 -10.02
N GLU A 34 -0.74 -0.21 -10.18
CA GLU A 34 -0.09 0.29 -11.39
C GLU A 34 1.36 -0.18 -11.51
N THR A 35 1.98 -0.54 -10.40
CA THR A 35 3.36 -1.03 -10.44
C THR A 35 3.40 -2.54 -10.34
N GLY A 36 2.26 -3.20 -10.49
CA GLY A 36 2.23 -4.64 -10.35
C GLY A 36 2.48 -5.08 -8.93
N CYS A 37 2.15 -4.23 -7.98
CA CYS A 37 2.32 -4.48 -6.55
C CYS A 37 3.77 -4.51 -6.11
N GLN A 38 4.70 -4.05 -6.95
CA GLN A 38 6.09 -3.91 -6.51
C GLN A 38 6.20 -2.78 -5.50
N MET A 39 5.41 -1.73 -5.66
CA MET A 39 5.40 -0.62 -4.74
C MET A 39 4.19 -0.74 -3.84
N PHE A 40 4.31 -0.32 -2.59
CA PHE A 40 3.13 -0.19 -1.75
C PHE A 40 3.24 1.12 -1.00
N HIS A 41 2.12 1.58 -0.51
CA HIS A 41 2.02 2.88 0.13
C HIS A 41 1.55 2.70 1.56
N VAL A 42 2.03 3.56 2.45
CA VAL A 42 1.48 3.64 3.79
C VAL A 42 0.96 5.06 3.94
N CYS A 43 -0.31 5.20 4.23
CA CYS A 43 -0.92 6.51 4.37
C CYS A 43 -0.78 6.95 5.81
N THR A 44 -0.15 8.09 6.05
CA THR A 44 0.14 8.55 7.39
C THR A 44 -0.32 10.00 7.56
N ILE A 45 -0.30 10.47 8.80
CA ILE A 45 -0.62 11.86 9.09
C ILE A 45 0.66 12.54 9.55
N GLY A 46 0.98 13.65 8.94
CA GLY A 46 2.17 14.41 9.34
C GLY A 46 1.90 15.30 10.53
N GLN A 47 2.93 15.99 10.96
CA GLN A 47 2.86 16.78 12.19
C GLN A 47 1.87 17.93 12.06
N LYS A 48 1.61 18.40 10.85
CA LYS A 48 0.69 19.49 10.67
C LYS A 48 -0.70 19.01 10.29
N GLY A 49 -0.94 17.72 10.44
CA GLY A 49 -2.24 17.15 10.12
C GLY A 49 -2.43 16.78 8.65
N GLU A 50 -1.39 16.96 7.85
CA GLU A 50 -1.52 16.61 6.44
C GLU A 50 -1.38 15.11 6.25
N VAL A 51 -2.05 14.58 5.25
CA VAL A 51 -1.95 13.18 4.92
C VAL A 51 -0.74 12.99 4.02
N SER A 52 0.08 12.02 4.33
CA SER A 52 1.28 11.73 3.55
C SER A 52 1.22 10.31 3.02
N ASP A 53 1.73 10.15 1.82
CA ASP A 53 1.82 8.87 1.15
C ASP A 53 3.28 8.46 1.16
N ILE A 54 3.62 7.49 2.00
CA ILE A 54 5.00 7.01 2.09
C ILE A 54 5.10 5.80 1.17
N LYS A 55 6.03 5.83 0.24
CA LYS A 55 6.19 4.78 -0.76
C LYS A 55 7.29 3.82 -0.36
N PHE A 56 7.03 2.55 -0.57
CA PHE A 56 8.01 1.49 -0.29
C PHE A 56 8.06 0.55 -1.48
N LEU A 57 9.17 -0.13 -1.65
CA LEU A 57 9.31 -1.15 -2.69
C LEU A 57 9.60 -2.49 -2.04
N CYS A 58 9.01 -3.54 -2.60
CA CYS A 58 9.40 -4.89 -2.24
C CYS A 58 10.68 -5.24 -2.96
N LEU A 59 11.47 -6.13 -2.37
CA LEU A 59 12.73 -6.55 -2.99
C LEU A 59 12.46 -7.33 -4.26
N ASN A 60 13.47 -7.38 -5.11
CA ASN A 60 13.35 -8.06 -6.41
C ASN A 60 12.81 -9.46 -6.22
N GLY A 61 11.86 -9.79 -7.07
CA GLY A 61 11.26 -11.13 -7.01
C GLY A 61 10.07 -11.21 -6.08
N THR A 62 9.75 -10.10 -5.38
CA THR A 62 8.60 -10.10 -4.48
C THR A 62 7.70 -8.93 -4.81
N VAL A 63 6.45 -9.05 -4.41
CA VAL A 63 5.47 -7.97 -4.55
C VAL A 63 4.65 -7.95 -3.27
N PHE A 64 3.99 -6.83 -3.04
CA PHE A 64 3.22 -6.68 -1.80
C PHE A 64 1.92 -7.46 -1.92
N ASP A 65 1.64 -8.29 -0.92
CA ASP A 65 0.42 -9.06 -0.85
C ASP A 65 -0.54 -8.31 0.05
N GLN A 66 -1.58 -7.76 -0.52
CA GLN A 66 -2.52 -6.96 0.25
C GLN A 66 -3.25 -7.80 1.30
N GLU A 67 -3.39 -9.08 1.05
CA GLU A 67 -4.11 -9.92 1.98
C GLU A 67 -3.31 -10.15 3.25
N THR A 68 -2.00 -10.37 3.14
CA THR A 68 -1.15 -10.61 4.30
C THR A 68 -0.42 -9.36 4.73
N ARG A 69 -0.37 -8.36 3.85
CA ARG A 69 0.29 -7.08 4.09
C ARG A 69 1.78 -7.22 4.30
N VAL A 70 2.39 -8.12 3.57
CA VAL A 70 3.86 -8.25 3.53
C VAL A 70 4.26 -8.53 2.10
N CYS A 71 5.54 -8.39 1.79
CA CYS A 71 6.04 -8.74 0.48
C CYS A 71 6.15 -10.26 0.39
N GLU A 72 5.63 -10.82 -0.69
CA GLU A 72 5.63 -12.25 -0.91
C GLU A 72 6.20 -12.53 -2.27
N ARG A 73 6.46 -13.79 -2.58
CA ARG A 73 7.01 -14.15 -3.88
C ARG A 73 6.04 -13.76 -4.98
N LEU A 74 6.61 -13.28 -6.07
CA LEU A 74 5.83 -12.81 -7.19
C LEU A 74 4.80 -13.82 -7.67
N ASP A 75 5.15 -15.10 -7.69
CA ASP A 75 4.26 -16.12 -8.22
C ASP A 75 3.18 -16.54 -7.23
N GLU A 76 3.17 -15.96 -6.05
CA GLU A 76 2.17 -16.30 -5.04
C GLU A 76 1.14 -15.20 -4.83
N VAL A 77 1.23 -14.11 -5.56
CA VAL A 77 0.36 -12.97 -5.34
C VAL A 77 -0.38 -12.63 -6.62
N ASP A 78 -1.68 -12.45 -6.53
CA ASP A 78 -2.45 -11.98 -7.67
C ASP A 78 -2.75 -10.50 -7.43
N CYS A 79 -1.92 -9.65 -8.01
CA CYS A 79 -2.03 -8.22 -7.80
C CYS A 79 -3.36 -7.66 -8.29
N SER A 80 -4.00 -8.34 -9.25
CA SER A 80 -5.26 -7.83 -9.78
C SER A 80 -6.38 -7.87 -8.76
N LYS A 81 -6.22 -8.61 -7.66
CA LYS A 81 -7.24 -8.70 -6.64
C LYS A 81 -6.98 -7.77 -5.48
N THR A 82 -5.92 -6.96 -5.58
CA THR A 82 -5.47 -6.16 -4.47
C THR A 82 -6.52 -5.24 -3.90
N GLU A 83 -7.25 -4.54 -4.76
CA GLU A 83 -8.18 -3.55 -4.25
C GLU A 83 -9.33 -4.17 -3.47
N ALA A 84 -9.64 -5.42 -3.74
CA ALA A 84 -10.68 -6.10 -3.01
C ALA A 84 -10.28 -6.35 -1.56
N PHE A 85 -8.99 -6.30 -1.28
CA PHE A 85 -8.50 -6.55 0.07
C PHE A 85 -8.07 -5.29 0.80
N TYR A 86 -8.28 -4.11 0.21
CA TYR A 86 -7.86 -2.89 0.86
C TYR A 86 -8.54 -2.72 2.23
N ASP A 87 -9.78 -3.17 2.35
CA ASP A 87 -10.50 -2.98 3.60
C ASP A 87 -9.94 -3.82 4.74
N LEU A 88 -9.04 -4.75 4.45
CA LEU A 88 -8.41 -5.50 5.52
C LEU A 88 -7.60 -4.56 6.41
N ASN A 89 -7.24 -3.37 5.90
CA ASN A 89 -6.53 -2.41 6.71
C ASN A 89 -7.36 -1.98 7.91
N LEU A 90 -8.66 -2.10 7.84
CA LEU A 90 -9.49 -1.74 8.97
C LEU A 90 -9.23 -2.68 10.14
N GLU A 91 -8.79 -3.88 9.86
CA GLU A 91 -8.54 -4.84 10.92
C GLU A 91 -7.29 -4.53 11.70
N LEU A 92 -6.40 -3.69 11.16
CA LEU A 92 -5.19 -3.35 11.88
C LEU A 92 -5.53 -2.63 13.16
N TYR A 93 -6.69 -2.01 13.21
CA TYR A 93 -7.10 -1.27 14.37
C TYR A 93 -8.23 -1.94 15.10
N GLY A 94 -8.58 -3.14 14.69
CA GLY A 94 -9.62 -3.91 15.34
C GLY A 94 -10.97 -3.35 15.05
N ASN A 95 -11.92 -3.68 15.89
CA ASN A 95 -13.26 -3.23 15.72
C ASN A 95 -13.64 -2.22 16.76
N SER A 96 -12.66 -1.62 17.39
CA SER A 96 -12.90 -0.67 18.45
C SER A 96 -13.37 0.65 17.88
N PRO A 97 -14.34 1.27 18.47
CA PRO A 97 -14.76 2.55 18.00
C PRO A 97 -13.65 3.57 18.07
N ALA A 98 -12.75 3.38 18.96
CA ALA A 98 -11.66 4.29 19.07
C ALA A 98 -10.85 4.31 17.84
N VAL A 99 -10.90 3.24 17.15
CA VAL A 99 -10.17 3.14 15.96
C VAL A 99 -10.73 4.04 14.96
N GLY A 100 -11.99 4.16 14.97
CA GLY A 100 -12.57 5.01 14.01
C GLY A 100 -11.93 6.35 14.08
N SER A 101 -11.46 6.66 15.23
CA SER A 101 -10.88 7.91 15.37
C SER A 101 -9.60 8.01 14.70
N VAL A 102 -9.07 6.91 14.44
CA VAL A 102 -7.85 6.93 13.79
C VAL A 102 -8.09 7.58 12.55
N LEU A 103 -9.23 7.35 12.18
CA LEU A 103 -9.53 7.82 10.99
C LEU A 103 -9.54 9.16 10.99
N PRO A 104 -9.72 9.42 11.73
CA PRO A 104 -9.85 10.59 11.60
C PRO A 104 -8.78 11.15 11.51
N ILE A 105 -8.74 10.40 11.37
CA ILE A 105 -8.15 10.56 11.19
C ILE A 105 -7.94 11.57 11.29
N ILE A 106 -8.10 11.74 11.61
CA ILE A 106 -7.97 12.38 11.74
C ILE A 106 -7.96 12.98 12.60
N ASN A 107 -8.06 12.80 13.15
CA ASN A 107 -8.07 13.31 13.98
C ASN A 107 -7.46 13.57 14.42
#